data_bed0c71432d6fa3d62ee88950cd1fad2
#
_entry.id   bed0c71432d6fa3d62ee88950cd1fad2
#
_cell.length_a   1.000
_cell.length_b   1.000
_cell.length_c   1.000
_cell.angle_alpha   90.00
_cell.angle_beta   90.00
_cell.angle_gamma   90.00
#
_symmetry.space_group_name_H-M   'P 1'
#
loop_
_entity.id
_entity.type
_entity.pdbx_description
1 polymer ?
#
loop_
_entity_poly.entity_id
_entity_poly.type
_entity_poly.pdbx_seq_one_letter_code
_entity_poly.pdbx_strand_id
1 'polypeptide(L)'
;KLKVIVCAGDGGTYNEGISHLIHAAKRNSDITVLVHDNRSFALTTGQFTATSPRGFKGKSTPEGSIEDPFNPLKLMLASKATFIARGYSAKMEHLQNLIIKGVQHQGFSFIE
;
A
#
# COMPACT_ATOMS: atom_id res chain seq x y z
N LYS A 1 7.68 -24.75 1.73
CA LYS A 1 7.00 -23.76 2.58
C LYS A 1 6.02 -22.97 1.74
N LEU A 2 4.80 -22.78 2.20
CA LEU A 2 3.81 -21.94 1.54
C LEU A 2 4.26 -20.48 1.58
N LYS A 3 4.05 -19.77 0.49
CA LYS A 3 4.19 -18.31 0.42
C LYS A 3 2.82 -17.67 0.64
N VAL A 4 2.77 -16.61 1.41
CA VAL A 4 1.53 -15.87 1.70
C VAL A 4 1.61 -14.52 1.00
N ILE A 5 0.61 -14.23 0.17
CA ILE A 5 0.45 -12.94 -0.51
C ILE A 5 -0.85 -12.32 -0.03
N VAL A 6 -0.77 -11.09 0.44
CA VAL A 6 -1.90 -10.26 0.83
C VAL A 6 -2.13 -9.23 -0.26
N CYS A 7 -3.35 -9.15 -0.80
CA CYS A 7 -3.74 -8.13 -1.76
C CYS A 7 -4.80 -7.22 -1.13
N ALA A 8 -4.56 -5.93 -1.11
CA ALA A 8 -5.47 -4.95 -0.53
C ALA A 8 -5.41 -3.61 -1.27
N GLY A 9 -6.46 -2.80 -1.14
CA GLY A 9 -6.47 -1.42 -1.62
C GLY A 9 -5.81 -0.45 -0.63
N ASP A 10 -5.49 0.74 -1.09
CA ASP A 10 -4.88 1.82 -0.29
C ASP A 10 -5.75 2.22 0.90
N GLY A 11 -7.05 2.41 0.73
CA GLY A 11 -7.96 2.74 1.83
C GLY A 11 -7.99 1.65 2.91
N GLY A 12 -8.17 0.38 2.52
CA GLY A 12 -8.16 -0.73 3.47
C GLY A 12 -6.82 -0.92 4.18
N THR A 13 -5.72 -0.62 3.50
CA THR A 13 -4.37 -0.80 4.04
C THR A 13 -3.92 0.39 4.89
N TYR A 14 -4.11 1.61 4.41
CA TYR A 14 -3.50 2.80 5.01
C TYR A 14 -4.44 3.57 5.93
N ASN A 15 -5.77 3.50 5.70
CA ASN A 15 -6.74 4.10 6.61
C ASN A 15 -7.17 3.11 7.70
N GLU A 16 -7.64 1.91 7.30
CA GLU A 16 -8.22 0.96 8.25
C GLU A 16 -7.18 0.01 8.85
N GLY A 17 -6.26 -0.50 8.04
CA GLY A 17 -5.33 -1.58 8.41
C GLY A 17 -3.92 -1.15 8.78
N ILE A 18 -3.64 0.14 8.95
CA ILE A 18 -2.27 0.66 9.08
C ILE A 18 -1.48 0.07 10.25
N SER A 19 -2.13 -0.14 11.39
CA SER A 19 -1.47 -0.75 12.55
C SER A 19 -1.03 -2.18 12.28
N HIS A 20 -1.84 -2.96 11.57
CA HIS A 20 -1.50 -4.33 11.16
C HIS A 20 -0.32 -4.34 10.19
N LEU A 21 -0.31 -3.43 9.23
CA LEU A 21 0.78 -3.27 8.27
C LEU A 21 2.12 -2.97 8.98
N ILE A 22 2.13 -1.97 9.86
CA ILE A 22 3.30 -1.56 10.65
C ILE A 22 3.82 -2.72 11.50
N HIS A 23 2.94 -3.42 12.20
CA HIS A 23 3.33 -4.52 13.07
C HIS A 23 3.82 -5.74 12.28
N ALA A 24 3.27 -6.04 11.12
CA ALA A 24 3.77 -7.11 10.25
C ALA A 24 5.19 -6.79 9.75
N ALA A 25 5.43 -5.55 9.33
CA ALA A 25 6.76 -5.07 8.94
C ALA A 25 7.76 -5.13 10.10
N LYS A 26 7.39 -4.60 11.26
CA LYS A 26 8.23 -4.60 12.48
C LYS A 26 8.64 -6.00 12.91
N ARG A 27 7.74 -6.98 12.78
CA ARG A 27 8.00 -8.40 13.13
C ARG A 27 8.75 -9.15 12.04
N ASN A 28 8.96 -8.52 10.90
CA ASN A 28 9.51 -9.15 9.70
C ASN A 28 8.77 -10.45 9.33
N SER A 29 7.44 -10.42 9.40
CA SER A 29 6.59 -11.56 9.06
C SER A 29 6.85 -11.99 7.62
N ASP A 30 7.04 -13.30 7.37
CA ASP A 30 7.36 -13.84 6.04
C ASP A 30 6.10 -13.85 5.13
N ILE A 31 5.68 -12.66 4.74
CA ILE A 31 4.53 -12.40 3.86
C ILE A 31 4.86 -11.30 2.85
N THR A 32 4.19 -11.34 1.70
CA THR A 32 4.25 -10.28 0.69
C THR A 32 2.94 -9.52 0.67
N VAL A 33 2.98 -8.22 0.91
CA VAL A 33 1.80 -7.34 0.86
C VAL A 33 1.85 -6.53 -0.43
N LEU A 34 0.82 -6.72 -1.27
CA LEU A 34 0.59 -5.97 -2.51
C LEU A 34 -0.52 -4.97 -2.26
N VAL A 35 -0.20 -3.69 -2.33
CA VAL A 35 -1.18 -2.62 -2.17
C VAL A 35 -1.49 -1.99 -3.52
N HIS A 36 -2.76 -2.06 -3.91
CA HIS A 36 -3.29 -1.38 -5.09
C HIS A 36 -3.69 0.04 -4.69
N ASP A 37 -2.82 1.00 -4.97
CA ASP A 37 -3.05 2.41 -4.65
C ASP A 37 -3.64 3.14 -5.85
N ASN A 38 -4.97 3.33 -5.83
CA ASN A 38 -5.69 4.17 -6.77
C ASN A 38 -6.10 5.52 -6.15
N ARG A 39 -5.66 5.79 -4.91
CA ARG A 39 -5.89 7.03 -4.15
C ARG A 39 -7.36 7.31 -3.88
N SER A 40 -8.19 6.27 -3.77
CA SER A 40 -9.59 6.45 -3.43
C SER A 40 -10.22 5.16 -2.90
N PHE A 41 -11.26 5.30 -2.04
CA PHE A 41 -12.18 4.22 -1.73
C PHE A 41 -13.13 4.01 -2.91
N ALA A 42 -12.73 3.23 -3.91
CA ALA A 42 -13.47 3.07 -5.15
C ALA A 42 -14.83 2.36 -4.96
N LEU A 43 -14.87 1.30 -4.12
CA LEU A 43 -16.08 0.52 -3.89
C LEU A 43 -17.19 1.35 -3.25
N THR A 44 -16.84 2.25 -2.35
CA THR A 44 -17.79 3.09 -1.59
C THR A 44 -18.05 4.46 -2.23
N THR A 45 -17.85 4.56 -3.55
CA THR A 45 -18.18 5.72 -4.38
C THR A 45 -17.15 6.88 -4.40
N GLY A 46 -15.88 6.60 -4.08
CA GLY A 46 -14.79 7.56 -4.35
C GLY A 46 -14.51 8.55 -3.22
N GLN A 47 -14.49 8.10 -1.97
CA GLN A 47 -13.96 8.91 -0.86
C GLN A 47 -12.43 8.99 -0.96
N PHE A 48 -11.85 10.05 -0.38
CA PHE A 48 -10.40 10.18 -0.30
C PHE A 48 -9.79 9.15 0.65
N THR A 49 -8.54 8.79 0.37
CA THR A 49 -7.73 7.89 1.20
C THR A 49 -6.51 8.64 1.72
N ALA A 50 -5.72 7.98 2.56
CA ALA A 50 -4.49 8.54 3.10
C ALA A 50 -3.45 8.95 2.02
N THR A 51 -3.55 8.41 0.81
CA THR A 51 -2.69 8.74 -0.34
C THR A 51 -3.32 9.69 -1.35
N SER A 52 -4.58 10.08 -1.15
CA SER A 52 -5.25 11.06 -2.02
C SER A 52 -4.54 12.41 -1.97
N PRO A 53 -4.41 13.12 -3.09
CA PRO A 53 -3.80 14.43 -3.10
C PRO A 53 -4.66 15.44 -2.32
N ARG A 54 -4.00 16.43 -1.73
CA ARG A 54 -4.72 17.57 -1.13
C ARG A 54 -5.65 18.21 -2.16
N GLY A 55 -6.85 18.56 -1.73
CA GLY A 55 -7.88 19.11 -2.60
C GLY A 55 -8.67 18.05 -3.41
N PHE A 56 -8.46 16.76 -3.12
CA PHE A 56 -9.24 15.69 -3.74
C PHE A 56 -10.74 15.89 -3.48
N LYS A 57 -11.52 15.99 -4.54
CA LYS A 57 -12.97 16.19 -4.48
C LYS A 57 -13.69 14.85 -4.65
N GLY A 58 -14.50 14.52 -3.68
CA GLY A 58 -15.37 13.36 -3.67
C GLY A 58 -16.68 13.66 -2.96
N LYS A 59 -17.59 12.67 -2.85
CA LYS A 59 -18.89 12.87 -2.19
C LYS A 59 -18.77 13.34 -0.74
N SER A 60 -17.77 12.83 -0.02
CA SER A 60 -17.53 13.19 1.39
C SER A 60 -16.73 14.49 1.56
N THR A 61 -16.12 14.99 0.49
CA THR A 61 -15.26 16.18 0.49
C THR A 61 -15.52 17.04 -0.73
N PRO A 62 -16.74 17.63 -0.88
CA PRO A 62 -17.10 18.42 -2.07
C PRO A 62 -16.21 19.65 -2.26
N GLU A 63 -15.72 20.24 -1.16
CA GLU A 63 -14.80 21.39 -1.19
C GLU A 63 -13.34 20.97 -1.37
N GLY A 64 -13.06 19.68 -1.34
CA GLY A 64 -11.72 19.10 -1.41
C GLY A 64 -11.16 18.69 -0.06
N SER A 65 -10.32 17.64 -0.05
CA SER A 65 -9.64 17.16 1.16
C SER A 65 -8.61 18.19 1.64
N ILE A 66 -8.52 18.40 2.95
CA ILE A 66 -7.54 19.32 3.57
C ILE A 66 -6.23 18.63 3.94
N GLU A 67 -6.20 17.32 3.89
CA GLU A 67 -5.05 16.50 4.29
C GLU A 67 -4.03 16.40 3.15
N ASP A 68 -2.75 16.36 3.52
CA ASP A 68 -1.68 16.03 2.60
C ASP A 68 -1.50 14.50 2.53
N PRO A 69 -1.20 13.92 1.36
CA PRO A 69 -0.97 12.49 1.24
C PRO A 69 0.26 12.05 2.03
N PHE A 70 0.15 11.00 2.81
CA PHE A 70 1.32 10.41 3.43
C PHE A 70 2.10 9.52 2.46
N ASN A 71 3.35 9.23 2.78
CA ASN A 71 4.20 8.41 1.94
C ASN A 71 4.34 6.99 2.51
N PRO A 72 3.69 5.98 1.91
CA PRO A 72 3.71 4.61 2.41
C PRO A 72 5.11 3.99 2.44
N LEU A 73 5.97 4.32 1.46
CA LEU A 73 7.32 3.77 1.40
C LEU A 73 8.19 4.26 2.56
N LYS A 74 8.07 5.56 2.90
CA LYS A 74 8.75 6.11 4.08
C LYS A 74 8.27 5.47 5.37
N LEU A 75 6.95 5.20 5.47
CA LEU A 75 6.38 4.52 6.62
C LEU A 75 6.93 3.10 6.74
N MET A 76 6.99 2.35 5.64
CA MET A 76 7.53 0.99 5.63
C MET A 76 9.01 0.95 5.96
N LEU A 77 9.78 1.92 5.47
CA LEU A 77 11.19 2.06 5.83
C LEU A 77 11.37 2.31 7.33
N ALA A 78 10.59 3.23 7.89
CA ALA A 78 10.59 3.53 9.33
C ALA A 78 10.14 2.32 10.17
N SER A 79 9.23 1.49 9.62
CA SER A 79 8.76 0.24 10.25
C SER A 79 9.70 -0.94 10.08
N LYS A 80 10.87 -0.75 9.46
CA LYS A 80 11.93 -1.76 9.22
C LYS A 80 11.49 -2.90 8.29
N ALA A 81 10.60 -2.63 7.33
CA ALA A 81 10.32 -3.59 6.26
C ALA A 81 11.62 -3.92 5.50
N THR A 82 11.83 -5.21 5.23
CA THR A 82 13.10 -5.69 4.65
C THR A 82 13.11 -5.75 3.13
N PHE A 83 11.93 -5.65 2.50
CA PHE A 83 11.77 -5.45 1.06
C PHE A 83 10.69 -4.39 0.82
N ILE A 84 11.02 -3.33 0.11
CA ILE A 84 10.10 -2.22 -0.20
C ILE A 84 10.23 -1.88 -1.68
N ALA A 85 9.11 -1.86 -2.39
CA ALA A 85 9.09 -1.51 -3.80
C ALA A 85 7.82 -0.73 -4.18
N ARG A 86 7.93 0.02 -5.27
CA ARG A 86 6.78 0.64 -5.93
C ARG A 86 6.81 0.26 -7.41
N GLY A 87 5.70 -0.26 -7.90
CA GLY A 87 5.47 -0.57 -9.30
C GLY A 87 4.43 0.35 -9.92
N TYR A 88 4.28 0.21 -11.22
CA TYR A 88 3.23 0.90 -11.97
C TYR A 88 2.52 -0.13 -12.86
N SER A 89 1.20 -0.21 -12.75
CA SER A 89 0.39 -1.24 -13.43
C SER A 89 0.54 -1.26 -14.95
N ALA A 90 0.81 -0.10 -15.58
CA ALA A 90 1.06 -0.03 -17.01
C ALA A 90 2.45 -0.56 -17.44
N LYS A 91 3.37 -0.79 -16.49
CA LYS A 91 4.68 -1.41 -16.74
C LYS A 91 4.68 -2.86 -16.25
N MET A 92 3.92 -3.70 -16.94
CA MET A 92 3.60 -5.08 -16.52
C MET A 92 4.83 -5.93 -16.23
N GLU A 93 5.82 -5.94 -17.12
CA GLU A 93 7.05 -6.73 -16.93
C GLU A 93 7.82 -6.29 -15.69
N HIS A 94 7.96 -4.98 -15.49
CA HIS A 94 8.62 -4.43 -14.31
C HIS A 94 7.87 -4.81 -13.02
N LEU A 95 6.54 -4.65 -13.02
CA LEU A 95 5.70 -5.00 -11.87
C LEU A 95 5.77 -6.50 -11.56
N GLN A 96 5.69 -7.36 -12.58
CA GLN A 96 5.84 -8.80 -12.41
C GLN A 96 7.17 -9.16 -11.76
N ASN A 97 8.27 -8.57 -12.22
CA ASN A 97 9.59 -8.80 -11.66
C ASN A 97 9.68 -8.36 -10.18
N LEU A 98 9.04 -7.23 -9.80
CA LEU A 98 8.98 -6.79 -8.41
C LEU A 98 8.20 -7.77 -7.54
N ILE A 99 7.06 -8.27 -8.03
CA ILE A 99 6.23 -9.25 -7.31
C ILE A 99 7.01 -10.55 -7.09
N ILE A 100 7.66 -11.07 -8.14
CA ILE A 100 8.48 -12.28 -8.04
C ILE A 100 9.58 -12.11 -6.98
N LYS A 101 10.32 -11.00 -7.02
CA LYS A 101 11.37 -10.71 -6.04
C LYS A 101 10.81 -10.60 -4.62
N GLY A 102 9.66 -9.93 -4.45
CA GLY A 102 9.01 -9.82 -3.15
C GLY A 102 8.57 -11.16 -2.58
N VAL A 103 8.01 -12.04 -3.43
CA VAL A 103 7.59 -13.40 -3.02
C VAL A 103 8.79 -14.31 -2.70
N GLN A 104 9.91 -14.13 -3.40
CA GLN A 104 11.15 -14.89 -3.14
C GLN A 104 11.90 -14.40 -1.91
N HIS A 105 11.69 -13.15 -1.52
CA HIS A 105 12.30 -12.58 -0.32
C HIS A 105 11.91 -13.38 0.94
N GLN A 106 12.84 -13.48 1.90
CA GLN A 106 12.58 -14.05 3.22
C GLN A 106 12.36 -12.93 4.22
N GLY A 107 11.15 -12.85 4.75
CA GLY A 107 10.70 -11.79 5.62
C GLY A 107 9.60 -10.94 4.99
N PHE A 108 9.38 -9.76 5.53
CA PHE A 108 8.28 -8.88 5.14
C PHE A 108 8.60 -8.13 3.84
N SER A 109 7.73 -8.32 2.85
CA SER A 109 7.79 -7.63 1.56
C SER A 109 6.59 -6.71 1.39
N PHE A 110 6.85 -5.46 1.04
CA PHE A 110 5.85 -4.45 0.72
C PHE A 110 6.02 -3.97 -0.72
N ILE A 111 4.95 -4.06 -1.51
CA ILE A 111 4.92 -3.59 -2.91
C ILE A 111 3.65 -2.75 -3.10
N GLU A 112 3.83 -1.49 -3.43
CA GLU A 112 2.77 -0.57 -3.82
C GLU A 112 2.64 -0.48 -5.33
#